data_16a3c411e7c65bdbc176254030ebd316
#
_entry.id   16a3c411e7c65bdbc176254030ebd316
#
_cell.length_a   1.000
_cell.length_b   1.000
_cell.length_c   1.000
_cell.angle_alpha   90.00
_cell.angle_beta   90.00
_cell.angle_gamma   90.00
#
_symmetry.space_group_name_H-M   'P 1'
#
loop_
_entity.id
_entity.type
_entity.pdbx_description
1 polymer ?
#
loop_
_entity_poly.entity_id
_entity_poly.type
_entity_poly.pdbx_seq_one_letter_code
_entity_poly.pdbx_strand_id
1 'polypeptide(L)'
;MIVDISGITGVDGSSCSFSGEITFEDFSSPVKVEGTVKNYSEQYVLNCDMETSFVTECARCLEATSKTIKFSMEEAIGSEDCLECLKIVQNTIDITEAVYTHLMINLSQKFLCKEDCKGLCFTCGTNLNEGECKCDREVIDSRFEVLKKLMNKHD
;
A
#
# COMPACT_ATOMS: atom_id res chain seq x y z
N MET A 1 8.58 -12.21 -11.12
CA MET A 1 7.85 -12.28 -12.42
C MET A 1 8.76 -11.71 -13.48
N ILE A 2 9.03 -12.52 -14.51
CA ILE A 2 9.97 -12.17 -15.58
C ILE A 2 9.17 -11.66 -16.78
N VAL A 3 9.53 -10.49 -17.29
CA VAL A 3 8.94 -9.85 -18.46
C VAL A 3 9.94 -9.92 -19.62
N ASP A 4 9.52 -10.48 -20.75
CA ASP A 4 10.32 -10.56 -21.98
C ASP A 4 10.16 -9.28 -22.81
N ILE A 5 11.27 -8.60 -23.08
CA ILE A 5 11.34 -7.35 -23.85
C ILE A 5 12.05 -7.53 -25.20
N SER A 6 12.32 -8.77 -25.61
CA SER A 6 13.05 -9.06 -26.88
C SER A 6 12.39 -8.41 -28.10
N GLY A 7 11.05 -8.30 -28.10
CA GLY A 7 10.28 -7.70 -29.19
C GLY A 7 10.40 -6.17 -29.33
N ILE A 8 10.95 -5.49 -28.31
CA ILE A 8 11.09 -4.03 -28.29
C ILE A 8 12.54 -3.57 -28.25
N THR A 9 13.49 -4.51 -28.10
CA THR A 9 14.91 -4.21 -28.04
C THR A 9 15.40 -3.70 -29.42
N GLY A 10 16.03 -2.54 -29.42
CA GLY A 10 16.56 -1.90 -30.65
C GLY A 10 15.51 -1.24 -31.55
N VAL A 11 14.23 -1.21 -31.14
CA VAL A 11 13.17 -0.52 -31.89
C VAL A 11 12.64 0.65 -31.07
N ASP A 12 13.06 1.86 -31.43
CA ASP A 12 12.65 3.10 -30.75
C ASP A 12 11.12 3.32 -30.83
N GLY A 13 10.52 3.78 -29.72
CA GLY A 13 9.08 4.04 -29.62
C GLY A 13 8.23 2.78 -29.51
N SER A 14 8.82 1.59 -29.53
CA SER A 14 8.06 0.34 -29.37
C SER A 14 7.66 0.07 -27.92
N SER A 15 6.64 -0.75 -27.74
CA SER A 15 6.15 -1.15 -26.41
C SER A 15 5.70 -2.60 -26.40
N CYS A 16 5.86 -3.26 -25.26
CA CYS A 16 5.28 -4.56 -24.98
C CYS A 16 4.40 -4.48 -23.73
N SER A 17 3.28 -5.19 -23.75
CA SER A 17 2.37 -5.32 -22.61
C SER A 17 2.57 -6.67 -21.95
N PHE A 18 2.38 -6.71 -20.65
CA PHE A 18 2.43 -7.93 -19.86
C PHE A 18 1.32 -7.94 -18.82
N SER A 19 0.94 -9.11 -18.39
CA SER A 19 0.03 -9.32 -17.26
C SER A 19 0.37 -10.63 -16.57
N GLY A 20 0.13 -10.69 -15.28
CA GLY A 20 0.37 -11.91 -14.51
C GLY A 20 0.03 -11.73 -13.04
N GLU A 21 0.36 -12.75 -12.26
CA GLU A 21 0.15 -12.76 -10.82
C GLU A 21 1.45 -13.14 -10.12
N ILE A 22 1.72 -12.45 -9.00
CA ILE A 22 2.87 -12.73 -8.13
C ILE A 22 2.33 -13.06 -6.74
N THR A 23 2.81 -14.14 -6.15
CA THR A 23 2.45 -14.52 -4.78
C THR A 23 3.58 -14.12 -3.84
N PHE A 24 3.24 -13.37 -2.78
CA PHE A 24 4.14 -13.04 -1.68
C PHE A 24 3.57 -13.61 -0.38
N GLU A 25 4.44 -14.01 0.54
CA GLU A 25 4.04 -14.62 1.82
C GLU A 25 3.24 -13.65 2.71
N ASP A 26 3.50 -12.36 2.59
CA ASP A 26 2.86 -11.30 3.38
C ASP A 26 1.42 -10.97 2.95
N PHE A 27 0.98 -11.45 1.80
CA PHE A 27 -0.35 -11.18 1.27
C PHE A 27 -1.21 -12.45 1.18
N SER A 28 -2.46 -12.32 1.61
CA SER A 28 -3.43 -13.44 1.57
C SER A 28 -3.89 -13.80 0.16
N SER A 29 -3.70 -12.91 -0.80
CA SER A 29 -4.09 -13.07 -2.20
C SER A 29 -2.92 -12.75 -3.12
N PRO A 30 -2.83 -13.41 -4.28
CA PRO A 30 -1.85 -13.04 -5.29
C PRO A 30 -1.99 -11.56 -5.69
N VAL A 31 -0.87 -10.94 -5.99
CA VAL A 31 -0.82 -9.59 -6.56
C VAL A 31 -1.00 -9.71 -8.06
N LYS A 32 -2.09 -9.14 -8.57
CA LYS A 32 -2.29 -8.99 -10.01
C LYS A 32 -1.45 -7.82 -10.50
N VAL A 33 -0.71 -8.04 -11.56
CA VAL A 33 0.19 -7.05 -12.15
C VAL A 33 -0.10 -6.96 -13.64
N GLU A 34 -0.43 -5.78 -14.10
CA GLU A 34 -0.67 -5.49 -15.51
C GLU A 34 0.15 -4.25 -15.90
N GLY A 35 0.82 -4.29 -17.03
CA GLY A 35 1.66 -3.15 -17.39
C GLY A 35 2.19 -3.16 -18.80
N THR A 36 3.02 -2.16 -19.06
CA THR A 36 3.71 -1.97 -20.34
C THR A 36 5.15 -1.56 -20.11
N VAL A 37 6.04 -2.08 -20.94
CA VAL A 37 7.40 -1.58 -21.07
C VAL A 37 7.51 -0.84 -22.39
N LYS A 38 8.03 0.40 -22.36
CA LYS A 38 8.26 1.23 -23.55
C LYS A 38 9.75 1.48 -23.73
N ASN A 39 10.19 1.44 -24.97
CA ASN A 39 11.55 1.79 -25.37
C ASN A 39 11.59 3.23 -25.90
N TYR A 40 12.41 4.08 -25.28
CA TYR A 40 12.69 5.44 -25.73
C TYR A 40 14.19 5.56 -26.00
N SER A 41 14.62 5.28 -27.23
CA SER A 41 16.03 5.41 -27.63
C SER A 41 16.99 4.65 -26.68
N GLU A 42 16.71 3.36 -26.47
CA GLU A 42 17.45 2.45 -25.57
C GLU A 42 17.26 2.73 -24.06
N GLN A 43 16.45 3.69 -23.69
CA GLN A 43 15.95 3.84 -22.33
C GLN A 43 14.59 3.18 -22.22
N TYR A 44 14.46 2.27 -21.29
CA TYR A 44 13.21 1.55 -21.08
C TYR A 44 12.48 2.08 -19.86
N VAL A 45 11.17 2.24 -19.98
CA VAL A 45 10.30 2.68 -18.89
C VAL A 45 9.22 1.62 -18.68
N LEU A 46 9.18 1.12 -17.46
CA LEU A 46 8.16 0.21 -16.96
C LEU A 46 7.02 1.02 -16.35
N ASN A 47 5.81 0.81 -16.84
CA ASN A 47 4.59 1.30 -16.20
C ASN A 47 3.73 0.09 -15.87
N CYS A 48 3.36 -0.09 -14.61
CA CYS A 48 2.45 -1.16 -14.24
C CYS A 48 1.48 -0.76 -13.13
N ASP A 49 0.30 -1.36 -13.21
CA ASP A 49 -0.74 -1.31 -12.20
C ASP A 49 -0.77 -2.62 -11.42
N MET A 50 -0.92 -2.49 -10.11
CA MET A 50 -0.92 -3.62 -9.18
C MET A 50 -2.20 -3.61 -8.37
N GLU A 51 -2.83 -4.77 -8.24
CA GLU A 51 -4.01 -4.97 -7.40
C GLU A 51 -3.84 -6.21 -6.53
N THR A 52 -4.08 -6.07 -5.24
CA THR A 52 -4.12 -7.21 -4.32
C THR A 52 -5.14 -6.97 -3.21
N SER A 53 -5.53 -8.04 -2.53
CA SER A 53 -6.39 -8.00 -1.36
C SER A 53 -5.70 -8.70 -0.20
N PHE A 54 -5.84 -8.13 0.98
CA PHE A 54 -5.34 -8.75 2.20
C PHE A 54 -6.32 -8.58 3.35
N VAL A 55 -6.22 -9.47 4.31
CA VAL A 55 -7.02 -9.43 5.54
C VAL A 55 -6.15 -8.82 6.63
N THR A 56 -6.69 -7.82 7.30
CA THR A 56 -6.03 -7.11 8.40
C THR A 56 -7.04 -6.77 9.48
N GLU A 57 -6.57 -6.31 10.62
CA GLU A 57 -7.42 -5.84 11.70
C GLU A 57 -7.64 -4.33 11.61
N CYS A 58 -8.86 -3.91 11.90
CA CYS A 58 -9.19 -2.49 12.00
C CYS A 58 -8.39 -1.85 13.14
N ALA A 59 -7.66 -0.76 12.86
CA ALA A 59 -6.85 -0.07 13.87
C ALA A 59 -7.65 0.57 15.02
N ARG A 60 -8.99 0.60 14.93
CA ARG A 60 -9.86 1.19 15.96
C ARG A 60 -10.68 0.15 16.72
N CYS A 61 -11.26 -0.85 16.05
CA CYS A 61 -12.16 -1.83 16.69
C CYS A 61 -11.61 -3.25 16.71
N LEU A 62 -10.44 -3.49 16.13
CA LEU A 62 -9.74 -4.76 16.05
C LEU A 62 -10.49 -5.86 15.28
N GLU A 63 -11.59 -5.52 14.62
CA GLU A 63 -12.31 -6.48 13.77
C GLU A 63 -11.52 -6.75 12.49
N ALA A 64 -11.55 -8.03 12.07
CA ALA A 64 -10.98 -8.42 10.81
C ALA A 64 -11.68 -7.72 9.64
N THR A 65 -10.92 -7.12 8.77
CA THR A 65 -11.41 -6.43 7.58
C THR A 65 -10.58 -6.82 6.36
N SER A 66 -11.25 -7.02 5.23
CA SER A 66 -10.57 -7.22 3.95
C SER A 66 -10.47 -5.89 3.21
N LYS A 67 -9.29 -5.60 2.68
CA LYS A 67 -9.04 -4.41 1.88
C LYS A 67 -8.41 -4.79 0.56
N THR A 68 -8.96 -4.25 -0.51
CA THR A 68 -8.34 -4.28 -1.83
C THR A 68 -7.56 -2.98 -2.01
N ILE A 69 -6.32 -3.12 -2.40
CA ILE A 69 -5.41 -2.00 -2.67
C ILE A 69 -4.99 -2.03 -4.12
N LYS A 70 -4.87 -0.84 -4.69
CA LYS A 70 -4.42 -0.62 -6.06
C LYS A 70 -3.32 0.41 -6.06
N PHE A 71 -2.24 0.10 -6.72
CA PHE A 71 -1.10 1.01 -6.88
C PHE A 71 -0.65 1.00 -8.32
N SER A 72 -0.09 2.13 -8.74
CA SER A 72 0.59 2.25 -10.03
C SER A 72 2.05 2.58 -9.75
N MET A 73 2.96 2.00 -10.51
CA MET A 73 4.37 2.37 -10.47
C MET A 73 4.88 2.70 -11.86
N GLU A 74 5.83 3.62 -11.90
CA GLU A 74 6.62 3.94 -13.06
C GLU A 74 8.10 3.87 -12.69
N GLU A 75 8.85 3.02 -13.39
CA GLU A 75 10.25 2.79 -13.10
C GLU A 75 11.10 2.82 -14.39
N ALA A 76 12.26 3.49 -14.31
CA ALA A 76 13.24 3.42 -15.36
C ALA A 76 14.01 2.09 -15.29
N ILE A 77 14.28 1.50 -16.44
CA ILE A 77 15.00 0.24 -16.55
C ILE A 77 16.34 0.49 -17.22
N GLY A 78 17.38 0.00 -16.64
CA GLY A 78 18.60 -0.37 -17.30
C GLY A 78 19.63 0.68 -17.63
N SER A 79 20.11 1.53 -16.77
CA SER A 79 21.50 1.95 -16.96
C SER A 79 22.41 1.20 -15.96
N GLU A 80 23.58 0.75 -16.42
CA GLU A 80 24.56 0.06 -15.56
C GLU A 80 25.01 0.90 -14.35
N ASP A 81 24.79 2.20 -14.40
CA ASP A 81 25.18 3.17 -13.37
C ASP A 81 24.10 3.42 -12.31
N CYS A 82 22.89 2.86 -12.45
CA CYS A 82 21.81 3.01 -11.49
C CYS A 82 21.78 1.82 -10.52
N LEU A 83 22.05 2.06 -9.25
CA LEU A 83 22.03 1.04 -8.20
C LEU A 83 20.63 0.53 -7.88
N GLU A 84 19.60 1.32 -8.18
CA GLU A 84 18.20 1.07 -7.84
C GLU A 84 17.34 0.70 -9.06
N CYS A 85 17.88 0.77 -10.27
CA CYS A 85 17.13 0.47 -11.50
C CYS A 85 17.00 -1.02 -11.76
N LEU A 86 15.86 -1.41 -12.30
CA LEU A 86 15.64 -2.75 -12.81
C LEU A 86 16.67 -3.10 -13.89
N LYS A 87 17.30 -4.26 -13.78
CA LYS A 87 18.33 -4.70 -14.70
C LYS A 87 17.77 -5.55 -15.83
N ILE A 88 18.28 -5.33 -17.04
CA ILE A 88 17.97 -6.19 -18.19
C ILE A 88 18.99 -7.33 -18.22
N VAL A 89 18.50 -8.56 -18.20
CA VAL A 89 19.30 -9.77 -18.32
C VAL A 89 18.75 -10.60 -19.48
N GLN A 90 19.52 -10.81 -20.53
CA GLN A 90 19.11 -11.61 -21.71
C GLN A 90 17.76 -11.18 -22.30
N ASN A 91 17.54 -9.86 -22.45
CA ASN A 91 16.28 -9.29 -22.92
C ASN A 91 15.06 -9.58 -22.02
N THR A 92 15.28 -9.86 -20.77
CA THR A 92 14.23 -10.02 -19.76
C THR A 92 14.46 -9.11 -18.58
N ILE A 93 13.38 -8.81 -17.87
CA ILE A 93 13.37 -7.97 -16.65
C ILE A 93 12.64 -8.73 -15.57
N ASP A 94 13.26 -8.89 -14.40
CA ASP A 94 12.56 -9.39 -13.23
C ASP A 94 11.99 -8.23 -12.41
N ILE A 95 10.67 -8.10 -12.42
CA ILE A 95 9.93 -7.03 -11.72
C ILE A 95 9.48 -7.44 -10.31
N THR A 96 9.80 -8.66 -9.86
CA THR A 96 9.26 -9.22 -8.60
C THR A 96 9.60 -8.35 -7.40
N GLU A 97 10.88 -7.98 -7.26
CA GLU A 97 11.38 -7.19 -6.15
C GLU A 97 10.85 -5.74 -6.20
N ALA A 98 10.78 -5.14 -7.37
CA ALA A 98 10.24 -3.80 -7.55
C ALA A 98 8.77 -3.72 -7.17
N VAL A 99 7.96 -4.69 -7.63
CA VAL A 99 6.54 -4.81 -7.25
C VAL A 99 6.39 -4.94 -5.73
N TYR A 100 7.18 -5.82 -5.08
CA TYR A 100 7.13 -5.99 -3.63
C TYR A 100 7.49 -4.70 -2.89
N THR A 101 8.57 -4.05 -3.27
CA THR A 101 9.04 -2.81 -2.65
C THR A 101 8.01 -1.69 -2.78
N HIS A 102 7.45 -1.50 -3.97
CA HIS A 102 6.40 -0.51 -4.19
C HIS A 102 5.13 -0.78 -3.37
N LEU A 103 4.71 -2.03 -3.26
CA LEU A 103 3.58 -2.41 -2.40
C LEU A 103 3.87 -2.07 -0.94
N MET A 104 5.04 -2.45 -0.42
CA MET A 104 5.39 -2.24 0.98
C MET A 104 5.52 -0.76 1.36
N ILE A 105 6.10 0.06 0.48
CA ILE A 105 6.25 1.51 0.71
C ILE A 105 4.89 2.21 0.71
N ASN A 106 3.99 1.81 -0.19
CA ASN A 106 2.69 2.46 -0.36
C ASN A 106 1.58 1.86 0.53
N LEU A 107 1.87 0.77 1.23
CA LEU A 107 0.90 0.15 2.14
C LEU A 107 0.60 1.07 3.31
N SER A 108 -0.67 1.41 3.52
CA SER A 108 -1.10 2.18 4.67
C SER A 108 -0.80 1.44 5.98
N GLN A 109 -0.22 2.13 6.95
CA GLN A 109 0.04 1.55 8.28
C GLN A 109 -1.23 1.36 9.13
N LYS A 110 -2.34 1.99 8.74
CA LYS A 110 -3.60 1.96 9.49
C LYS A 110 -4.77 1.67 8.56
N PHE A 111 -5.43 0.57 8.82
CA PHE A 111 -6.66 0.19 8.12
C PHE A 111 -7.86 0.34 9.03
N LEU A 112 -8.97 0.83 8.51
CA LEU A 112 -10.24 0.95 9.20
C LEU A 112 -11.26 0.06 8.50
N CYS A 113 -12.12 -0.61 9.28
CA CYS A 113 -13.23 -1.37 8.71
C CYS A 113 -14.20 -0.46 7.93
N LYS A 114 -14.42 0.76 8.44
CA LYS A 114 -15.19 1.85 7.80
C LYS A 114 -14.62 3.20 8.23
N GLU A 115 -14.83 4.23 7.44
CA GLU A 115 -14.29 5.58 7.68
C GLU A 115 -14.74 6.17 9.01
N ASP A 116 -16.01 5.96 9.36
CA ASP A 116 -16.65 6.42 10.59
C ASP A 116 -16.56 5.42 11.77
N CYS A 117 -15.60 4.49 11.72
CA CYS A 117 -15.42 3.50 12.78
C CYS A 117 -15.23 4.19 14.14
N LYS A 118 -16.13 3.90 15.08
CA LYS A 118 -16.11 4.48 16.43
C LYS A 118 -15.07 3.82 17.35
N GLY A 119 -14.55 2.66 16.95
CA GLY A 119 -13.54 1.92 17.71
C GLY A 119 -14.08 1.24 18.96
N LEU A 120 -13.14 0.89 19.84
CA LEU A 120 -13.43 0.32 21.15
C LEU A 120 -13.47 1.43 22.22
N CYS A 121 -14.29 1.25 23.23
CA CYS A 121 -14.26 2.08 24.42
C CYS A 121 -12.93 1.86 25.15
N PHE A 122 -12.18 2.93 25.42
CA PHE A 122 -10.86 2.85 26.08
C PHE A 122 -10.96 2.36 27.56
N THR A 123 -12.13 2.46 28.20
CA THR A 123 -12.34 2.06 29.58
C THR A 123 -12.76 0.59 29.72
N CYS A 124 -13.71 0.14 28.89
CA CYS A 124 -14.30 -1.21 29.04
C CYS A 124 -14.13 -2.13 27.84
N GLY A 125 -13.52 -1.65 26.73
CA GLY A 125 -13.28 -2.45 25.53
C GLY A 125 -14.53 -2.73 24.68
N THR A 126 -15.70 -2.20 25.02
CA THR A 126 -16.93 -2.41 24.23
C THR A 126 -16.76 -1.81 22.84
N ASN A 127 -17.16 -2.56 21.80
CA ASN A 127 -17.17 -2.08 20.43
C ASN A 127 -18.28 -1.02 20.25
N LEU A 128 -17.86 0.24 20.04
CA LEU A 128 -18.76 1.37 19.92
C LEU A 128 -19.50 1.43 18.57
N ASN A 129 -19.16 0.54 17.64
CA ASN A 129 -19.91 0.38 16.40
C ASN A 129 -21.18 -0.46 16.59
N GLU A 130 -21.22 -1.34 17.59
CA GLU A 130 -22.31 -2.26 17.86
C GLU A 130 -23.26 -1.76 18.95
N GLY A 131 -22.77 -0.90 19.83
CA GLY A 131 -23.58 -0.39 20.92
C GLY A 131 -22.91 0.74 21.70
N GLU A 132 -23.64 1.25 22.68
CA GLU A 132 -23.16 2.27 23.59
C GLU A 132 -22.72 1.63 24.91
N CYS A 133 -21.59 2.09 25.44
CA CYS A 133 -21.18 1.74 26.80
C CYS A 133 -21.65 2.81 27.79
N LYS A 134 -21.76 2.40 29.07
CA LYS A 134 -22.16 3.29 30.19
C LYS A 134 -20.94 3.93 30.89
N CYS A 135 -19.77 3.84 30.33
CA CYS A 135 -18.56 4.44 30.90
C CYS A 135 -18.59 5.94 30.79
N ASP A 136 -18.15 6.62 31.83
CA ASP A 136 -17.87 8.04 31.79
C ASP A 136 -16.66 8.28 30.88
N ARG A 137 -16.86 9.02 29.81
CA ARG A 137 -15.84 9.33 28.80
C ARG A 137 -15.05 10.62 29.11
N GLU A 138 -15.45 11.33 30.15
CA GLU A 138 -14.83 12.60 30.55
C GLU A 138 -13.63 12.40 31.50
N VAL A 139 -13.02 11.23 31.54
CA VAL A 139 -11.79 11.03 32.31
C VAL A 139 -10.66 11.80 31.68
N ILE A 140 -10.43 12.98 32.21
CA ILE A 140 -9.30 13.82 31.82
C ILE A 140 -8.07 13.32 32.54
N ASP A 141 -6.99 13.04 31.80
CA ASP A 141 -5.70 12.75 32.40
C ASP A 141 -5.31 13.90 33.35
N SER A 142 -4.92 13.55 34.59
CA SER A 142 -4.59 14.51 35.64
C SER A 142 -3.51 15.52 35.20
N ARG A 143 -2.66 15.15 34.26
CA ARG A 143 -1.64 16.04 33.68
C ARG A 143 -2.24 17.21 32.88
N PHE A 144 -3.46 17.06 32.38
CA PHE A 144 -4.18 18.08 31.61
C PHE A 144 -5.24 18.84 32.40
N GLU A 145 -5.43 18.57 33.71
CA GLU A 145 -6.38 19.30 34.55
C GLU A 145 -6.12 20.81 34.56
N VAL A 146 -4.86 21.22 34.50
CA VAL A 146 -4.47 22.65 34.50
C VAL A 146 -5.02 23.35 33.23
N LEU A 147 -5.00 22.64 32.07
CA LEU A 147 -5.54 23.18 30.82
C LEU A 147 -7.06 23.33 30.88
N LYS A 148 -7.77 22.38 31.50
CA LYS A 148 -9.23 22.50 31.72
C LYS A 148 -9.58 23.75 32.55
N LYS A 149 -8.80 24.04 33.61
CA LYS A 149 -8.99 25.23 34.45
C LYS A 149 -8.77 26.55 33.69
N LEU A 150 -7.88 26.53 32.69
CA LEU A 150 -7.64 27.70 31.83
C LEU A 150 -8.78 27.93 30.82
N MET A 151 -9.34 26.86 30.26
CA MET A 151 -10.47 26.93 29.32
C MET A 151 -11.76 27.44 30.00
N ASN A 152 -12.02 27.03 31.27
CA ASN A 152 -13.20 27.45 32.02
C ASN A 152 -13.09 28.85 32.62
N LYS A 153 -12.00 29.59 32.42
CA LYS A 153 -11.82 30.98 32.89
C LYS A 153 -12.26 32.07 31.89
N HIS A 154 -12.77 31.67 30.73
CA HIS A 154 -13.18 32.59 29.66
C HIS A 154 -14.71 32.63 29.44
N ASP A 155 -15.52 32.17 30.41
CA ASP A 155 -16.97 32.43 30.49
C ASP A 155 -17.28 33.41 31.61
#